data_7a73206e807ba8cfc4d179407d5a41e5
#
_entry.id   7a73206e807ba8cfc4d179407d5a41e5
#
_cell.length_a   1.000
_cell.length_b   1.000
_cell.length_c   1.000
_cell.angle_alpha   90.00
_cell.angle_beta   90.00
_cell.angle_gamma   90.00
#
_symmetry.space_group_name_H-M   'P 1'
#
loop_
_entity.id
_entity.type
_entity.pdbx_description
1 polymer ?
#
loop_
_entity_poly.entity_id
_entity_poly.type
_entity_poly.pdbx_seq_one_letter_code
_entity_poly.pdbx_strand_id
1 'polypeptide(L)'
;MAQIIAIVNQKGGVGKTTTAVNLTAALAATGARVLLCDFDPQANATSGLGVDKRKAPYASYDLILDGVSAEKAVIHTDYGDVIPSGAELAGATVELIGVDKREYQLKNALEPLRAAYDYIFIDCPPSLELLTLNALCAADSVLIPVQCEYYALEGLSDLMGTLRAIKRRLNPKISVFGVLLTMYDGRTNFSNQVAQEVRRHVPGKVYANAIPRNVRLAEAPSHGQPVIAYDRSSRGAAAYLAVAEEIRRKDGSL
;
A
#
# COMPACT_ATOMS: atom_id res chain seq x y z
N MET A 1 4.04 -18.38 -3.78
CA MET A 1 3.60 -17.32 -4.72
C MET A 1 3.30 -16.07 -3.92
N ALA A 2 3.71 -14.90 -4.39
CA ALA A 2 3.51 -13.64 -3.69
C ALA A 2 2.03 -13.39 -3.39
N GLN A 3 1.77 -12.79 -2.24
CA GLN A 3 0.49 -12.15 -1.94
C GLN A 3 0.52 -10.72 -2.46
N ILE A 4 -0.39 -10.38 -3.37
CA ILE A 4 -0.55 -9.00 -3.86
C ILE A 4 -1.54 -8.26 -2.98
N ILE A 5 -1.11 -7.15 -2.40
CA ILE A 5 -1.86 -6.40 -1.38
C ILE A 5 -1.97 -4.94 -1.82
N ALA A 6 -3.17 -4.47 -2.14
CA ALA A 6 -3.40 -3.06 -2.42
C ALA A 6 -3.59 -2.27 -1.11
N ILE A 7 -2.87 -1.15 -0.97
CA ILE A 7 -3.00 -0.25 0.18
C ILE A 7 -3.96 0.87 -0.20
N VAL A 8 -5.17 0.81 0.32
CA VAL A 8 -6.29 1.65 -0.15
C VAL A 8 -7.00 2.38 0.98
N ASN A 9 -7.35 3.62 0.72
CA ASN A 9 -8.35 4.40 1.45
C ASN A 9 -8.71 5.61 0.58
N GLN A 10 -9.99 5.95 0.48
CA GLN A 10 -10.47 7.11 -0.29
C GLN A 10 -9.99 8.43 0.30
N LYS A 11 -9.76 8.46 1.61
CA LYS A 11 -9.32 9.66 2.30
C LYS A 11 -7.83 9.92 2.07
N GLY A 12 -7.51 11.15 1.69
CA GLY A 12 -6.14 11.64 1.64
C GLY A 12 -5.53 11.75 3.04
N GLY A 13 -4.20 11.61 3.15
CA GLY A 13 -3.48 11.86 4.39
C GLY A 13 -3.60 10.80 5.49
N VAL A 14 -4.26 9.67 5.24
CA VAL A 14 -4.40 8.59 6.25
C VAL A 14 -3.15 7.71 6.41
N GLY A 15 -2.08 7.98 5.67
CA GLY A 15 -0.82 7.25 5.75
C GLY A 15 -0.72 6.04 4.81
N LYS A 16 -1.38 6.03 3.65
CA LYS A 16 -1.24 4.96 2.63
C LYS A 16 0.22 4.80 2.20
N THR A 17 0.78 5.81 1.58
CA THR A 17 2.17 5.83 1.11
C THR A 17 3.18 5.61 2.24
N THR A 18 2.95 6.24 3.40
CA THR A 18 3.79 6.02 4.60
C THR A 18 3.77 4.54 5.00
N THR A 19 2.60 3.90 4.96
CA THR A 19 2.47 2.48 5.26
C THR A 19 3.13 1.62 4.18
N ALA A 20 2.93 1.94 2.90
CA ALA A 20 3.53 1.22 1.78
C ALA A 20 5.07 1.17 1.90
N VAL A 21 5.71 2.33 2.03
CA VAL A 21 7.16 2.46 2.17
C VAL A 21 7.70 1.74 3.40
N ASN A 22 7.12 2.04 4.57
CA ASN A 22 7.68 1.55 5.83
C ASN A 22 7.39 0.06 6.08
N LEU A 23 6.25 -0.44 5.60
CA LEU A 23 5.93 -1.87 5.72
C LEU A 23 6.76 -2.70 4.74
N THR A 24 7.01 -2.21 3.51
CA THR A 24 7.95 -2.81 2.56
C THR A 24 9.32 -2.99 3.21
N ALA A 25 9.88 -1.92 3.75
CA ALA A 25 11.19 -1.96 4.40
C ALA A 25 11.21 -2.82 5.67
N ALA A 26 10.16 -2.76 6.50
CA ALA A 26 10.09 -3.56 7.72
C ALA A 26 9.99 -5.06 7.43
N LEU A 27 9.24 -5.47 6.42
CA LEU A 27 9.16 -6.87 5.99
C LEU A 27 10.45 -7.34 5.32
N ALA A 28 11.07 -6.51 4.47
CA ALA A 28 12.38 -6.82 3.89
C ALA A 28 13.44 -7.04 4.99
N ALA A 29 13.41 -6.25 6.05
CA ALA A 29 14.30 -6.43 7.22
C ALA A 29 14.08 -7.76 7.98
N THR A 30 12.95 -8.45 7.77
CA THR A 30 12.71 -9.82 8.28
C THR A 30 13.20 -10.92 7.33
N GLY A 31 13.82 -10.55 6.21
CA GLY A 31 14.27 -11.50 5.18
C GLY A 31 13.19 -11.85 4.14
N ALA A 32 12.03 -11.21 4.14
CA ALA A 32 11.03 -11.39 3.10
C ALA A 32 11.45 -10.69 1.80
N ARG A 33 11.12 -11.29 0.66
CA ARG A 33 11.26 -10.67 -0.67
C ARG A 33 10.02 -9.81 -0.91
N VAL A 34 10.21 -8.50 -0.95
CA VAL A 34 9.10 -7.54 -1.02
C VAL A 34 9.27 -6.61 -2.21
N LEU A 35 8.21 -6.46 -2.99
CA LEU A 35 8.10 -5.48 -4.05
C LEU A 35 7.03 -4.45 -3.68
N LEU A 36 7.35 -3.18 -3.85
CA LEU A 36 6.40 -2.07 -3.81
C LEU A 36 6.12 -1.58 -5.23
N CYS A 37 4.90 -1.71 -5.72
CA CYS A 37 4.44 -1.06 -6.93
C CYS A 37 3.82 0.30 -6.55
N ASP A 38 4.53 1.38 -6.86
CA ASP A 38 3.98 2.73 -6.71
C ASP A 38 2.98 2.96 -7.85
N PHE A 39 1.72 3.19 -7.50
CA PHE A 39 0.63 3.36 -8.46
C PHE A 39 -0.14 4.67 -8.22
N ASP A 40 0.52 5.62 -7.55
CA ASP A 40 0.06 7.00 -7.38
C ASP A 40 0.86 7.92 -8.31
N PRO A 41 0.22 8.75 -9.15
CA PRO A 41 0.90 9.73 -10.02
C PRO A 41 1.83 10.70 -9.28
N GLN A 42 1.64 10.89 -7.97
CA GLN A 42 2.54 11.70 -7.15
C GLN A 42 3.92 11.07 -6.96
N ALA A 43 4.04 9.75 -7.11
CA ALA A 43 5.28 8.98 -6.97
C ALA A 43 6.00 9.22 -5.63
N ASN A 44 5.22 9.32 -4.56
CA ASN A 44 5.75 9.55 -3.23
C ASN A 44 6.36 8.28 -2.61
N ALA A 45 5.83 7.10 -2.95
CA ALA A 45 6.40 5.83 -2.50
C ALA A 45 7.76 5.56 -3.16
N THR A 46 7.89 5.89 -4.44
CA THR A 46 9.15 5.85 -5.21
C THR A 46 10.22 6.68 -4.52
N SER A 47 9.93 7.95 -4.24
CA SER A 47 10.85 8.85 -3.56
C SER A 47 11.16 8.40 -2.13
N GLY A 48 10.17 7.81 -1.44
CA GLY A 48 10.30 7.32 -0.07
C GLY A 48 11.24 6.12 0.09
N LEU A 49 11.50 5.37 -1.00
CA LEU A 49 12.51 4.31 -1.07
C LEU A 49 13.85 4.78 -1.71
N GLY A 50 14.04 6.10 -1.88
CA GLY A 50 15.30 6.69 -2.36
C GLY A 50 15.47 6.66 -3.88
N VAL A 51 14.46 6.33 -4.65
CA VAL A 51 14.52 6.28 -6.11
C VAL A 51 14.22 7.67 -6.70
N ASP A 52 15.12 8.18 -7.55
CA ASP A 52 14.85 9.39 -8.35
C ASP A 52 13.91 9.03 -9.50
N LYS A 53 12.64 9.37 -9.34
CA LYS A 53 11.59 9.10 -10.34
C LYS A 53 11.84 9.66 -11.73
N ARG A 54 12.71 10.68 -11.86
CA ARG A 54 13.08 11.29 -13.16
C ARG A 54 14.14 10.48 -13.91
N LYS A 55 14.82 9.55 -13.22
CA LYS A 55 15.88 8.71 -13.79
C LYS A 55 15.45 7.27 -13.96
N ALA A 56 14.26 6.90 -13.52
CA ALA A 56 13.72 5.57 -13.72
C ALA A 56 13.53 5.31 -15.21
N PRO A 57 14.05 4.19 -15.75
CA PRO A 57 13.94 3.89 -17.18
C PRO A 57 12.50 3.53 -17.58
N TYR A 58 11.75 2.95 -16.66
CA TYR A 58 10.35 2.57 -16.81
C TYR A 58 9.60 2.79 -15.51
N ALA A 59 8.30 3.05 -15.60
CA ALA A 59 7.41 3.30 -14.47
C ALA A 59 6.12 2.46 -14.62
N SER A 60 5.27 2.52 -13.60
CA SER A 60 3.97 1.82 -13.61
C SER A 60 3.05 2.22 -14.77
N TYR A 61 3.23 3.43 -15.34
CA TYR A 61 2.58 3.85 -16.57
C TYR A 61 2.93 2.93 -17.74
N ASP A 62 4.24 2.70 -17.98
CA ASP A 62 4.72 1.88 -19.11
C ASP A 62 4.23 0.43 -19.04
N LEU A 63 3.99 -0.07 -17.83
CA LEU A 63 3.47 -1.41 -17.62
C LEU A 63 2.03 -1.58 -18.14
N ILE A 64 1.19 -0.57 -17.89
CA ILE A 64 -0.25 -0.68 -18.14
C ILE A 64 -0.68 -0.16 -19.52
N LEU A 65 0.17 0.62 -20.20
CA LEU A 65 -0.11 1.21 -21.50
C LEU A 65 0.85 0.72 -22.58
N ASP A 66 2.16 0.71 -22.33
CA ASP A 66 3.15 0.39 -23.36
C ASP A 66 3.54 -1.10 -23.37
N GLY A 67 2.96 -1.91 -22.46
CA GLY A 67 3.22 -3.35 -22.38
C GLY A 67 4.65 -3.69 -22.00
N VAL A 68 5.36 -2.79 -21.33
CA VAL A 68 6.70 -3.05 -20.80
C VAL A 68 6.60 -4.15 -19.74
N SER A 69 7.49 -5.15 -19.85
CA SER A 69 7.55 -6.23 -18.87
C SER A 69 7.91 -5.67 -17.48
N ALA A 70 7.17 -6.11 -16.47
CA ALA A 70 7.33 -5.57 -15.11
C ALA A 70 8.74 -5.82 -14.54
N GLU A 71 9.41 -6.89 -14.94
CA GLU A 71 10.80 -7.19 -14.54
C GLU A 71 11.78 -6.09 -14.95
N LYS A 72 11.52 -5.41 -16.09
CA LYS A 72 12.36 -4.30 -16.56
C LYS A 72 12.15 -3.02 -15.76
N ALA A 73 11.00 -2.86 -15.15
CA ALA A 73 10.66 -1.68 -14.33
C ALA A 73 11.04 -1.85 -12.86
N VAL A 74 11.42 -3.06 -12.42
CA VAL A 74 11.87 -3.27 -11.04
C VAL A 74 13.21 -2.59 -10.80
N ILE A 75 13.28 -1.77 -9.78
CA ILE A 75 14.48 -1.16 -9.25
C ILE A 75 14.77 -1.75 -7.87
N HIS A 76 15.98 -2.30 -7.71
CA HIS A 76 16.42 -2.86 -6.44
C HIS A 76 16.90 -1.76 -5.50
N THR A 77 16.46 -1.78 -4.25
CA THR A 77 16.90 -0.88 -3.20
C THR A 77 17.32 -1.65 -1.94
N ASP A 78 18.01 -1.00 -1.02
CA ASP A 78 18.38 -1.60 0.28
C ASP A 78 17.16 -1.90 1.17
N TYR A 79 15.97 -1.42 0.78
CA TYR A 79 14.75 -1.47 1.60
C TYR A 79 13.64 -2.36 1.02
N GLY A 80 13.96 -3.11 -0.03
CA GLY A 80 13.03 -3.85 -0.87
C GLY A 80 12.99 -3.30 -2.29
N ASP A 81 12.38 -4.04 -3.19
CA ASP A 81 12.31 -3.64 -4.60
C ASP A 81 11.16 -2.68 -4.84
N VAL A 82 11.26 -1.85 -5.89
CA VAL A 82 10.19 -0.91 -6.26
C VAL A 82 9.98 -0.87 -7.78
N ILE A 83 8.72 -0.88 -8.19
CA ILE A 83 8.30 -0.39 -9.50
C ILE A 83 7.91 1.08 -9.31
N PRO A 84 8.64 2.02 -9.91
CA PRO A 84 8.41 3.45 -9.69
C PRO A 84 7.14 3.94 -10.38
N SER A 85 6.67 5.11 -9.95
CA SER A 85 5.61 5.88 -10.59
C SER A 85 6.13 7.22 -11.09
N GLY A 86 5.32 7.91 -11.89
CA GLY A 86 5.59 9.23 -12.43
C GLY A 86 4.31 10.00 -12.72
N ALA A 87 4.47 11.29 -13.05
CA ALA A 87 3.34 12.18 -13.33
C ALA A 87 2.53 11.73 -14.56
N GLU A 88 3.16 11.00 -15.47
CA GLU A 88 2.56 10.44 -16.70
C GLU A 88 1.39 9.51 -16.38
N LEU A 89 1.45 8.82 -15.22
CA LEU A 89 0.38 7.92 -14.78
C LEU A 89 -0.98 8.64 -14.59
N ALA A 90 -0.98 9.96 -14.38
CA ALA A 90 -2.21 10.74 -14.33
C ALA A 90 -2.97 10.71 -15.67
N GLY A 91 -2.25 10.70 -16.79
CA GLY A 91 -2.83 10.59 -18.15
C GLY A 91 -3.40 9.22 -18.47
N ALA A 92 -2.89 8.18 -17.84
CA ALA A 92 -3.28 6.78 -18.09
C ALA A 92 -4.79 6.55 -17.94
N THR A 93 -5.46 7.29 -17.05
CA THR A 93 -6.91 7.18 -16.87
C THR A 93 -7.70 7.50 -18.14
N VAL A 94 -7.23 8.46 -18.92
CA VAL A 94 -7.85 8.84 -20.21
C VAL A 94 -7.48 7.85 -21.30
N GLU A 95 -6.23 7.46 -21.38
CA GLU A 95 -5.70 6.58 -22.43
C GLU A 95 -6.26 5.15 -22.31
N LEU A 96 -6.48 4.67 -21.10
CA LEU A 96 -7.11 3.38 -20.85
C LEU A 96 -8.59 3.29 -21.29
N ILE A 97 -9.26 4.40 -21.60
CA ILE A 97 -10.70 4.36 -21.95
C ILE A 97 -10.96 3.44 -23.16
N GLY A 98 -10.06 3.43 -24.14
CA GLY A 98 -10.17 2.60 -25.35
C GLY A 98 -9.56 1.19 -25.23
N VAL A 99 -8.96 0.85 -24.11
CA VAL A 99 -8.26 -0.42 -23.94
C VAL A 99 -9.22 -1.52 -23.48
N ASP A 100 -9.19 -2.69 -24.11
CA ASP A 100 -9.98 -3.84 -23.68
C ASP A 100 -9.52 -4.32 -22.30
N LYS A 101 -10.49 -4.65 -21.44
CA LYS A 101 -10.23 -5.08 -20.05
C LYS A 101 -9.30 -4.12 -19.31
N ARG A 102 -9.52 -2.84 -19.51
CA ARG A 102 -8.72 -1.74 -18.96
C ARG A 102 -8.51 -1.79 -17.45
N GLU A 103 -9.40 -2.42 -16.70
CA GLU A 103 -9.32 -2.62 -15.25
C GLU A 103 -8.37 -3.75 -14.82
N TYR A 104 -7.85 -4.55 -15.76
CA TYR A 104 -6.97 -5.68 -15.48
C TYR A 104 -5.53 -5.49 -15.97
N GLN A 105 -5.17 -4.32 -16.50
CA GLN A 105 -3.84 -4.09 -17.07
C GLN A 105 -2.74 -4.29 -16.02
N LEU A 106 -2.90 -3.70 -14.82
CA LEU A 106 -1.94 -3.90 -13.74
C LEU A 106 -1.87 -5.35 -13.27
N LYS A 107 -3.01 -6.06 -13.23
CA LYS A 107 -3.03 -7.49 -12.90
C LYS A 107 -2.16 -8.31 -13.85
N ASN A 108 -2.34 -8.09 -15.14
CA ASN A 108 -1.59 -8.80 -16.18
C ASN A 108 -0.09 -8.50 -16.08
N ALA A 109 0.26 -7.24 -15.78
CA ALA A 109 1.64 -6.81 -15.63
C ALA A 109 2.33 -7.42 -14.40
N LEU A 110 1.64 -7.54 -13.25
CA LEU A 110 2.24 -8.04 -12.01
C LEU A 110 2.24 -9.57 -11.87
N GLU A 111 1.41 -10.29 -12.64
CA GLU A 111 1.29 -11.75 -12.52
C GLU A 111 2.63 -12.50 -12.69
N PRO A 112 3.51 -12.15 -13.66
CA PRO A 112 4.81 -12.81 -13.82
C PRO A 112 5.71 -12.68 -12.58
N LEU A 113 5.58 -11.61 -11.81
CA LEU A 113 6.43 -11.35 -10.64
C LEU A 113 6.06 -12.17 -9.40
N ARG A 114 4.90 -12.86 -9.39
CA ARG A 114 4.45 -13.62 -8.21
C ARG A 114 5.40 -14.70 -7.74
N ALA A 115 6.22 -15.28 -8.62
CA ALA A 115 7.17 -16.31 -8.26
C ALA A 115 8.43 -15.75 -7.55
N ALA A 116 8.75 -14.49 -7.80
CA ALA A 116 9.98 -13.85 -7.31
C ALA A 116 9.84 -13.30 -5.88
N TYR A 117 8.63 -12.95 -5.46
CA TYR A 117 8.38 -12.24 -4.20
C TYR A 117 7.52 -13.05 -3.24
N ASP A 118 7.55 -12.66 -1.97
CA ASP A 118 6.65 -13.14 -0.92
C ASP A 118 5.46 -12.18 -0.77
N TYR A 119 5.71 -10.86 -0.90
CA TYR A 119 4.69 -9.80 -0.88
C TYR A 119 4.91 -8.82 -2.03
N ILE A 120 3.81 -8.40 -2.65
CA ILE A 120 3.76 -7.27 -3.58
C ILE A 120 2.74 -6.28 -3.04
N PHE A 121 3.20 -5.11 -2.59
CA PHE A 121 2.33 -4.02 -2.19
C PHE A 121 2.05 -3.10 -3.38
N ILE A 122 0.83 -2.58 -3.47
CA ILE A 122 0.44 -1.55 -4.44
C ILE A 122 0.05 -0.30 -3.65
N ASP A 123 0.82 0.79 -3.76
CA ASP A 123 0.44 2.09 -3.18
C ASP A 123 -0.56 2.79 -4.11
N CYS A 124 -1.76 3.07 -3.61
CA CYS A 124 -2.86 3.60 -4.40
C CYS A 124 -3.11 5.09 -4.16
N PRO A 125 -3.52 5.84 -5.19
CA PRO A 125 -3.96 7.23 -5.03
C PRO A 125 -5.19 7.35 -4.11
N PRO A 126 -5.50 8.57 -3.62
CA PRO A 126 -6.62 8.80 -2.71
C PRO A 126 -7.99 8.91 -3.42
N SER A 127 -8.19 8.16 -4.52
CA SER A 127 -9.44 8.13 -5.26
C SER A 127 -9.84 6.68 -5.55
N LEU A 128 -11.12 6.44 -5.86
CA LEU A 128 -11.60 5.13 -6.34
C LEU A 128 -11.84 5.14 -7.86
N GLU A 129 -10.97 5.81 -8.58
CA GLU A 129 -11.00 5.89 -10.04
C GLU A 129 -10.30 4.69 -10.69
N LEU A 130 -10.10 4.74 -12.01
CA LEU A 130 -9.61 3.61 -12.81
C LEU A 130 -8.26 3.05 -12.34
N LEU A 131 -7.36 3.89 -11.83
CA LEU A 131 -6.09 3.43 -11.27
C LEU A 131 -6.32 2.55 -10.03
N THR A 132 -7.06 3.04 -9.05
CA THR A 132 -7.36 2.24 -7.85
C THR A 132 -8.17 0.98 -8.22
N LEU A 133 -9.05 1.05 -9.23
CA LEU A 133 -9.76 -0.12 -9.72
C LEU A 133 -8.79 -1.17 -10.29
N ASN A 134 -7.78 -0.76 -11.06
CA ASN A 134 -6.70 -1.64 -11.53
C ASN A 134 -5.97 -2.31 -10.38
N ALA A 135 -5.59 -1.54 -9.35
CA ALA A 135 -4.95 -2.08 -8.16
C ALA A 135 -5.82 -3.13 -7.45
N LEU A 136 -7.13 -2.85 -7.29
CA LEU A 136 -8.08 -3.78 -6.65
C LEU A 136 -8.38 -5.02 -7.50
N CYS A 137 -8.29 -4.92 -8.82
CA CYS A 137 -8.40 -6.08 -9.72
C CYS A 137 -7.13 -6.95 -9.70
N ALA A 138 -5.96 -6.35 -9.48
CA ALA A 138 -4.68 -7.06 -9.38
C ALA A 138 -4.48 -7.73 -8.01
N ALA A 139 -5.03 -7.15 -6.95
CA ALA A 139 -4.77 -7.57 -5.57
C ALA A 139 -5.54 -8.84 -5.17
N ASP A 140 -4.91 -9.67 -4.34
CA ASP A 140 -5.56 -10.78 -3.62
C ASP A 140 -6.30 -10.24 -2.38
N SER A 141 -5.78 -9.17 -1.79
CA SER A 141 -6.34 -8.57 -0.60
C SER A 141 -6.00 -7.08 -0.47
N VAL A 142 -6.67 -6.41 0.48
CA VAL A 142 -6.45 -4.98 0.74
C VAL A 142 -6.00 -4.74 2.17
N LEU A 143 -4.99 -3.90 2.33
CA LEU A 143 -4.61 -3.28 3.59
C LEU A 143 -5.23 -1.89 3.65
N ILE A 144 -5.93 -1.59 4.74
CA ILE A 144 -6.69 -0.35 4.89
C ILE A 144 -6.09 0.47 6.04
N PRO A 145 -5.22 1.46 5.76
CA PRO A 145 -4.80 2.43 6.77
C PRO A 145 -5.98 3.32 7.16
N VAL A 146 -6.25 3.42 8.46
CA VAL A 146 -7.36 4.22 9.01
C VAL A 146 -6.82 5.16 10.08
N GLN A 147 -6.92 6.45 9.84
CA GLN A 147 -6.58 7.46 10.84
C GLN A 147 -7.66 7.48 11.93
N CYS A 148 -7.23 7.50 13.21
CA CYS A 148 -8.13 7.52 14.35
C CYS A 148 -8.78 8.90 14.53
N GLU A 149 -9.78 9.24 13.71
CA GLU A 149 -10.53 10.50 13.73
C GLU A 149 -12.02 10.29 13.43
N TYR A 150 -12.82 11.37 13.55
CA TYR A 150 -14.29 11.32 13.55
C TYR A 150 -14.88 10.59 12.33
N TYR A 151 -14.42 10.89 11.12
CA TYR A 151 -14.96 10.30 9.89
C TYR A 151 -14.36 8.94 9.53
N ALA A 152 -13.59 8.31 10.42
CA ALA A 152 -12.92 7.04 10.15
C ALA A 152 -13.88 5.90 9.82
N LEU A 153 -15.01 5.84 10.53
CA LEU A 153 -16.00 4.75 10.38
C LEU A 153 -16.84 4.91 9.10
N GLU A 154 -17.23 6.14 8.78
CA GLU A 154 -17.97 6.42 7.56
C GLU A 154 -17.14 6.04 6.33
N GLY A 155 -15.91 6.54 6.22
CA GLY A 155 -15.00 6.21 5.12
C GLY A 155 -14.66 4.72 5.04
N LEU A 156 -14.54 4.03 6.19
CA LEU A 156 -14.33 2.58 6.21
C LEU A 156 -15.57 1.83 5.71
N SER A 157 -16.77 2.24 6.10
CA SER A 157 -18.04 1.64 5.65
C SER A 157 -18.23 1.77 4.13
N ASP A 158 -17.94 2.95 3.58
CA ASP A 158 -18.03 3.23 2.15
C ASP A 158 -17.03 2.39 1.35
N LEU A 159 -15.79 2.31 1.83
CA LEU A 159 -14.78 1.45 1.23
C LEU A 159 -15.18 -0.02 1.25
N MET A 160 -15.73 -0.51 2.36
CA MET A 160 -16.24 -1.88 2.46
C MET A 160 -17.41 -2.13 1.50
N GLY A 161 -18.26 -1.14 1.27
CA GLY A 161 -19.31 -1.16 0.23
C GLY A 161 -18.73 -1.34 -1.17
N THR A 162 -17.71 -0.55 -1.50
CA THR A 162 -16.99 -0.60 -2.76
C THR A 162 -16.30 -1.96 -2.96
N LEU A 163 -15.61 -2.48 -1.94
CA LEU A 163 -14.95 -3.79 -2.01
C LEU A 163 -15.96 -4.93 -2.26
N ARG A 164 -17.16 -4.85 -1.65
CA ARG A 164 -18.24 -5.82 -1.95
C ARG A 164 -18.71 -5.75 -3.40
N ALA A 165 -18.79 -4.56 -3.99
CA ALA A 165 -19.15 -4.39 -5.39
C ALA A 165 -18.07 -4.94 -6.34
N ILE A 166 -16.79 -4.66 -6.06
CA ILE A 166 -15.64 -5.19 -6.80
C ILE A 166 -15.59 -6.72 -6.70
N LYS A 167 -15.77 -7.27 -5.50
CA LYS A 167 -15.80 -8.72 -5.28
C LYS A 167 -16.87 -9.43 -6.13
N ARG A 168 -18.02 -8.80 -6.31
CA ARG A 168 -19.12 -9.40 -7.11
C ARG A 168 -18.90 -9.31 -8.61
N ARG A 169 -18.22 -8.28 -9.10
CA ARG A 169 -18.19 -7.95 -10.54
C ARG A 169 -16.85 -8.15 -11.22
N LEU A 170 -15.74 -7.91 -10.50
CA LEU A 170 -14.42 -7.77 -11.10
C LEU A 170 -13.38 -8.73 -10.51
N ASN A 171 -13.32 -8.83 -9.17
CA ASN A 171 -12.33 -9.68 -8.51
C ASN A 171 -12.97 -10.51 -7.40
N PRO A 172 -13.52 -11.71 -7.69
CA PRO A 172 -14.20 -12.56 -6.70
C PRO A 172 -13.31 -13.02 -5.54
N LYS A 173 -11.99 -12.98 -5.72
CA LYS A 173 -11.02 -13.43 -4.71
C LYS A 173 -10.65 -12.37 -3.70
N ILE A 174 -10.91 -11.08 -3.99
CA ILE A 174 -10.47 -9.98 -3.14
C ILE A 174 -10.99 -10.12 -1.71
N SER A 175 -10.12 -9.93 -0.76
CA SER A 175 -10.41 -10.02 0.67
C SER A 175 -9.79 -8.85 1.44
N VAL A 176 -10.15 -8.68 2.70
CA VAL A 176 -9.47 -7.72 3.59
C VAL A 176 -8.28 -8.41 4.22
N PHE A 177 -7.06 -7.94 3.93
CA PHE A 177 -5.82 -8.36 4.56
C PHE A 177 -5.79 -7.89 6.01
N GLY A 178 -6.04 -6.60 6.21
CA GLY A 178 -6.14 -6.01 7.53
C GLY A 178 -6.50 -4.54 7.51
N VAL A 179 -6.87 -4.03 8.67
CA VAL A 179 -7.04 -2.60 8.95
C VAL A 179 -5.92 -2.16 9.87
N LEU A 180 -5.15 -1.15 9.46
CA LEU A 180 -4.05 -0.60 10.22
C LEU A 180 -4.44 0.77 10.77
N LEU A 181 -4.55 0.88 12.09
CA LEU A 181 -4.79 2.17 12.73
C LEU A 181 -3.54 3.04 12.63
N THR A 182 -3.72 4.27 12.12
CA THR A 182 -2.63 5.23 11.92
C THR A 182 -2.85 6.51 12.72
N MET A 183 -1.76 7.25 12.97
CA MET A 183 -1.78 8.48 13.76
C MET A 183 -2.50 8.30 15.11
N TYR A 184 -2.41 7.10 15.66
CA TYR A 184 -3.05 6.74 16.91
C TYR A 184 -2.35 7.43 18.08
N ASP A 185 -3.16 8.03 18.97
CA ASP A 185 -2.71 8.57 20.26
C ASP A 185 -3.51 7.92 21.40
N GLY A 186 -2.92 6.90 22.01
CA GLY A 186 -3.55 6.16 23.12
C GLY A 186 -3.81 6.97 24.39
N ARG A 187 -3.29 8.21 24.49
CA ARG A 187 -3.54 9.11 25.60
C ARG A 187 -4.91 9.78 25.50
N THR A 188 -5.50 9.80 24.32
CA THR A 188 -6.79 10.45 24.08
C THR A 188 -7.93 9.44 24.12
N ASN A 189 -9.00 9.77 24.86
CA ASN A 189 -10.21 8.97 24.90
C ASN A 189 -10.83 8.82 23.49
N PHE A 190 -10.73 9.87 22.69
CA PHE A 190 -11.27 9.90 21.34
C PHE A 190 -10.62 8.85 20.43
N SER A 191 -9.27 8.81 20.33
CA SER A 191 -8.57 7.79 19.54
C SER A 191 -8.90 6.36 20.01
N ASN A 192 -9.04 6.18 21.33
CA ASN A 192 -9.40 4.88 21.90
C ASN A 192 -10.83 4.47 21.51
N GLN A 193 -11.79 5.39 21.54
CA GLN A 193 -13.17 5.13 21.11
C GLN A 193 -13.23 4.77 19.63
N VAL A 194 -12.58 5.56 18.75
CA VAL A 194 -12.51 5.26 17.31
C VAL A 194 -11.90 3.89 17.07
N ALA A 195 -10.79 3.58 17.73
CA ALA A 195 -10.12 2.28 17.60
C ALA A 195 -11.03 1.12 18.02
N GLN A 196 -11.81 1.28 19.10
CA GLN A 196 -12.78 0.26 19.54
C GLN A 196 -13.90 0.06 18.52
N GLU A 197 -14.46 1.16 17.99
CA GLU A 197 -15.51 1.09 16.99
C GLU A 197 -15.02 0.44 15.69
N VAL A 198 -13.81 0.80 15.21
CA VAL A 198 -13.21 0.14 14.04
C VAL A 198 -13.07 -1.37 14.28
N ARG A 199 -12.61 -1.80 15.47
CA ARG A 199 -12.51 -3.23 15.82
C ARG A 199 -13.85 -3.95 15.83
N ARG A 200 -14.93 -3.27 16.26
CA ARG A 200 -16.29 -3.83 16.22
C ARG A 200 -16.83 -3.99 14.81
N HIS A 201 -16.55 -3.02 13.92
CA HIS A 201 -17.03 -3.05 12.52
C HIS A 201 -16.31 -4.06 11.64
N VAL A 202 -15.03 -4.36 11.95
CA VAL A 202 -14.19 -5.30 11.17
C VAL A 202 -13.52 -6.30 12.11
N PRO A 203 -14.29 -7.19 12.76
CA PRO A 203 -13.76 -8.09 13.77
C PRO A 203 -12.69 -9.02 13.20
N GLY A 204 -11.60 -9.19 13.94
CA GLY A 204 -10.49 -10.08 13.59
C GLY A 204 -9.61 -9.59 12.44
N LYS A 205 -9.87 -8.40 11.89
CA LYS A 205 -9.08 -7.82 10.79
C LYS A 205 -8.25 -6.60 11.17
N VAL A 206 -8.41 -6.06 12.37
CA VAL A 206 -7.62 -4.91 12.82
C VAL A 206 -6.32 -5.41 13.45
N TYR A 207 -5.18 -4.86 13.00
CA TYR A 207 -3.88 -5.18 13.58
C TYR A 207 -3.83 -4.77 15.06
N ALA A 208 -3.13 -5.58 15.86
CA ALA A 208 -2.94 -5.29 17.29
C ALA A 208 -2.08 -4.05 17.48
N ASN A 209 -1.04 -3.93 16.65
CA ASN A 209 -0.14 -2.79 16.66
C ASN A 209 -0.70 -1.64 15.82
N ALA A 210 -0.75 -0.44 16.41
CA ALA A 210 -1.17 0.79 15.73
C ALA A 210 0.05 1.68 15.46
N ILE A 211 0.02 2.44 14.37
CA ILE A 211 1.07 3.39 14.04
C ILE A 211 0.79 4.72 14.77
N PRO A 212 1.69 5.14 15.66
CA PRO A 212 1.50 6.38 16.41
C PRO A 212 1.73 7.62 15.52
N ARG A 213 1.17 8.76 15.93
CA ARG A 213 1.63 10.03 15.37
C ARG A 213 3.10 10.23 15.75
N ASN A 214 3.97 10.36 14.75
CA ASN A 214 5.42 10.47 14.93
C ASN A 214 6.05 11.34 13.85
N VAL A 215 6.81 12.36 14.26
CA VAL A 215 7.43 13.33 13.34
C VAL A 215 8.45 12.66 12.42
N ARG A 216 9.16 11.64 12.88
CA ARG A 216 10.16 10.91 12.08
C ARG A 216 9.56 10.25 10.84
N LEU A 217 8.28 9.81 10.92
CA LEU A 217 7.56 9.29 9.75
C LEU A 217 7.29 10.36 8.68
N ALA A 218 7.19 11.62 9.08
CA ALA A 218 7.00 12.73 8.14
C ALA A 218 8.33 13.25 7.59
N GLU A 219 9.41 13.17 8.35
CA GLU A 219 10.76 13.63 7.95
C GLU A 219 11.46 12.63 7.02
N ALA A 220 11.38 11.34 7.30
CA ALA A 220 12.11 10.29 6.59
C ALA A 220 11.97 10.35 5.05
N PRO A 221 10.79 10.62 4.45
CA PRO A 221 10.64 10.72 3.01
C PRO A 221 11.48 11.86 2.38
N SER A 222 11.74 12.95 3.10
CA SER A 222 12.59 14.05 2.59
C SER A 222 14.06 13.64 2.42
N HIS A 223 14.45 12.53 3.05
CA HIS A 223 15.78 11.92 2.94
C HIS A 223 15.79 10.70 2.01
N GLY A 224 14.65 10.37 1.36
CA GLY A 224 14.51 9.18 0.52
C GLY A 224 14.70 7.88 1.30
N GLN A 225 14.30 7.83 2.56
CA GLN A 225 14.51 6.69 3.44
C GLN A 225 13.23 6.26 4.14
N PRO A 226 12.98 4.95 4.33
CA PRO A 226 11.99 4.47 5.28
C PRO A 226 12.42 4.80 6.71
N VAL A 227 11.45 4.93 7.62
CA VAL A 227 11.72 5.35 9.00
C VAL A 227 12.68 4.42 9.75
N ILE A 228 12.71 3.13 9.42
CA ILE A 228 13.63 2.16 10.05
C ILE A 228 15.11 2.39 9.70
N ALA A 229 15.38 3.05 8.55
CA ALA A 229 16.71 3.47 8.15
C ALA A 229 17.01 4.89 8.66
N TYR A 230 16.03 5.79 8.62
CA TYR A 230 16.17 7.18 9.03
C TYR A 230 16.36 7.33 10.55
N ASP A 231 15.52 6.68 11.36
CA ASP A 231 15.60 6.67 12.82
C ASP A 231 15.02 5.37 13.39
N ARG A 232 15.89 4.34 13.49
CA ARG A 232 15.51 2.99 13.97
C ARG A 232 14.97 2.99 15.40
N SER A 233 15.38 3.99 16.22
CA SER A 233 14.97 4.11 17.61
C SER A 233 13.61 4.78 17.78
N SER A 234 13.07 5.35 16.73
CA SER A 234 11.79 6.07 16.78
C SER A 234 10.60 5.14 17.07
N ARG A 235 9.57 5.72 17.69
CA ARG A 235 8.31 4.99 17.93
C ARG A 235 7.62 4.55 16.62
N GLY A 236 7.81 5.32 15.55
CA GLY A 236 7.31 4.96 14.21
C GLY A 236 7.98 3.72 13.65
N ALA A 237 9.31 3.63 13.75
CA ALA A 237 10.08 2.48 13.33
C ALA A 237 9.69 1.22 14.11
N ALA A 238 9.66 1.30 15.44
CA ALA A 238 9.24 0.19 16.30
C ALA A 238 7.83 -0.32 15.97
N ALA A 239 6.88 0.60 15.66
CA ALA A 239 5.52 0.24 15.32
C ALA A 239 5.44 -0.53 13.99
N TYR A 240 6.13 -0.07 12.92
CA TYR A 240 6.12 -0.79 11.65
C TYR A 240 6.83 -2.15 11.73
N LEU A 241 7.92 -2.27 12.49
CA LEU A 241 8.56 -3.55 12.75
C LEU A 241 7.61 -4.52 13.46
N ALA A 242 6.87 -4.05 14.47
CA ALA A 242 5.89 -4.88 15.17
C ALA A 242 4.72 -5.32 14.27
N VAL A 243 4.26 -4.45 13.35
CA VAL A 243 3.24 -4.83 12.35
C VAL A 243 3.80 -5.87 11.37
N ALA A 244 5.04 -5.72 10.91
CA ALA A 244 5.68 -6.69 10.02
C ALA A 244 5.80 -8.07 10.68
N GLU A 245 6.21 -8.14 11.95
CA GLU A 245 6.23 -9.40 12.72
C GLU A 245 4.82 -10.00 12.90
N GLU A 246 3.80 -9.16 13.12
CA GLU A 246 2.41 -9.64 13.21
C GLU A 246 1.94 -10.25 11.89
N ILE A 247 2.32 -9.66 10.75
CA ILE A 247 2.03 -10.20 9.41
C ILE A 247 2.71 -11.55 9.23
N ARG A 248 4.02 -11.62 9.47
CA ARG A 248 4.82 -12.86 9.28
C ARG A 248 4.29 -14.02 10.14
N ARG A 249 3.87 -13.74 11.37
CA ARG A 249 3.25 -14.75 12.24
C ARG A 249 1.91 -15.26 11.71
N LYS A 250 1.06 -14.37 11.16
CA LYS A 250 -0.24 -14.75 10.59
C LYS A 250 -0.08 -15.62 9.34
N ASP A 251 0.96 -15.39 8.56
CA ASP A 251 1.24 -16.14 7.34
C ASP A 251 2.05 -17.45 7.62
N GLY A 252 2.34 -17.76 8.88
CA GLY A 252 3.09 -18.97 9.27
C GLY A 252 4.56 -18.95 8.83
N SER A 253 5.13 -17.75 8.62
CA SER A 253 6.50 -17.56 8.14
C SER A 253 7.50 -17.21 9.27
N LEU A 254 7.03 -17.18 10.51
CA LEU A 254 7.79 -17.06 11.77
C LEU A 254 7.36 -18.14 12.74
#